data_e4e37c5e24b2db2a7689860bade7d9d7
#
_entry.id   e4e37c5e24b2db2a7689860bade7d9d7
#
_cell.length_a   1.000
_cell.length_b   1.000
_cell.length_c   1.000
_cell.angle_alpha   90.00
_cell.angle_beta   90.00
_cell.angle_gamma   90.00
#
_symmetry.space_group_name_H-M   'P 1'
#
loop_
_entity.id
_entity.type
_entity.pdbx_description
1 polymer ?
#
loop_
_entity_poly.entity_id
_entity_poly.type
_entity_poly.pdbx_seq_one_letter_code
_entity_poly.pdbx_strand_id
1 'polypeptide(L)'
;MSITSMEDLKNKQAEVKKNLDGYTCRVLVCSGTGCIASGAQKIYEEMSRLCEGIEGVAVEMQKDVPHVGIVKTGCQGLCELGPLMRIEPYDYQYVHVQVDDCREIVEKTVICGLPVERLFYRHNDEACPHPSDIPFLNQQTRIVLENCGKIDAESIDEYISVGGFSAMAKAFFEMTPQGVIDEISKSGLRGRGGAGFPAGKKWSQVARQPEKVRYVVCNGDEGDPGAFMDGSVMEGDPYKMIEGMVIAAYAVGAEDGYIYVRAEYPLSVQRLRMAIEQAESYGLLGDNILGSGINFHLHINRGAGAFVCGEGSALTASIEGNRGMPRVKPPRTVEQGLWGKPTVLNNVETYANVPKIILQGADWFHTIGTEGSPGTKTFSLTGSIENTGLIEVPMGTSLRHIIY
;
A
#
# COMPACT_ATOMS: atom_id res chain seq x y z
N MET A 1 19.48 -7.65 -10.55
CA MET A 1 19.99 -6.81 -11.68
C MET A 1 19.46 -5.42 -11.44
N SER A 2 20.30 -4.39 -11.38
CA SER A 2 19.85 -3.02 -11.13
C SER A 2 19.11 -2.48 -12.36
N ILE A 3 18.01 -1.80 -12.15
CA ILE A 3 17.19 -1.15 -13.17
C ILE A 3 17.76 0.26 -13.34
N THR A 4 18.30 0.55 -14.54
CA THR A 4 19.04 1.79 -14.80
C THR A 4 18.39 2.66 -15.87
N SER A 5 17.22 2.26 -16.35
CA SER A 5 16.46 3.01 -17.36
C SER A 5 14.96 2.67 -17.30
N MET A 6 14.16 3.51 -17.96
CA MET A 6 12.73 3.21 -18.15
C MET A 6 12.52 1.92 -18.97
N GLU A 7 13.42 1.60 -19.90
CA GLU A 7 13.34 0.39 -20.71
C GLU A 7 13.62 -0.85 -19.87
N ASP A 8 14.64 -0.80 -19.00
CA ASP A 8 14.91 -1.89 -18.05
C ASP A 8 13.72 -2.16 -17.13
N LEU A 9 13.04 -1.11 -16.65
CA LEU A 9 11.84 -1.25 -15.83
C LEU A 9 10.71 -1.96 -16.60
N LYS A 10 10.47 -1.58 -17.87
CA LYS A 10 9.47 -2.22 -18.74
C LYS A 10 9.82 -3.68 -19.02
N ASN A 11 11.09 -3.97 -19.26
CA ASN A 11 11.58 -5.32 -19.52
C ASN A 11 11.41 -6.19 -18.25
N LYS A 12 11.76 -5.65 -17.08
CA LYS A 12 11.55 -6.33 -15.80
C LYS A 12 10.07 -6.58 -15.53
N GLN A 13 9.21 -5.62 -15.80
CA GLN A 13 7.75 -5.78 -15.68
C GLN A 13 7.23 -6.93 -16.55
N ALA A 14 7.66 -7.00 -17.81
CA ALA A 14 7.26 -8.06 -18.74
C ALA A 14 7.78 -9.43 -18.29
N GLU A 15 9.03 -9.49 -17.82
CA GLU A 15 9.64 -10.71 -17.26
C GLU A 15 8.84 -11.24 -16.07
N VAL A 16 8.59 -10.39 -15.07
CA VAL A 16 7.87 -10.80 -13.84
C VAL A 16 6.45 -11.21 -14.18
N LYS A 17 5.76 -10.45 -15.05
CA LYS A 17 4.40 -10.82 -15.47
C LYS A 17 4.37 -12.19 -16.13
N LYS A 18 5.31 -12.49 -17.01
CA LYS A 18 5.45 -13.82 -17.63
C LYS A 18 5.68 -14.92 -16.60
N ASN A 19 6.48 -14.64 -15.56
CA ASN A 19 6.73 -15.61 -14.49
C ASN A 19 5.46 -15.85 -13.66
N LEU A 20 4.69 -14.80 -13.36
CA LEU A 20 3.42 -14.91 -12.65
C LEU A 20 2.35 -15.64 -13.48
N ASP A 21 2.31 -15.41 -14.78
CA ASP A 21 1.41 -16.12 -15.71
C ASP A 21 1.76 -17.62 -15.82
N GLY A 22 2.96 -18.03 -15.37
CA GLY A 22 3.38 -19.44 -15.28
C GLY A 22 2.76 -20.19 -14.11
N TYR A 23 2.17 -19.52 -13.11
CA TYR A 23 1.44 -20.20 -12.04
C TYR A 23 0.12 -20.75 -12.54
N THR A 24 -0.15 -22.02 -12.23
CA THR A 24 -1.45 -22.64 -12.49
C THR A 24 -2.48 -22.29 -11.41
N CYS A 25 -2.00 -22.04 -10.21
CA CYS A 25 -2.80 -21.64 -9.07
C CYS A 25 -1.98 -20.72 -8.14
N ARG A 26 -2.59 -19.67 -7.63
CA ARG A 26 -2.02 -18.82 -6.57
C ARG A 26 -2.97 -18.79 -5.38
N VAL A 27 -2.42 -19.05 -4.21
CA VAL A 27 -3.12 -19.00 -2.93
C VAL A 27 -2.71 -17.72 -2.20
N LEU A 28 -3.60 -16.77 -2.14
CA LEU A 28 -3.38 -15.44 -1.58
C LEU A 28 -3.87 -15.41 -0.13
N VAL A 29 -2.95 -15.59 0.82
CA VAL A 29 -3.25 -15.56 2.26
C VAL A 29 -3.18 -14.13 2.77
N CYS A 30 -4.26 -13.62 3.36
CA CYS A 30 -4.25 -12.31 4.00
C CYS A 30 -3.27 -12.31 5.19
N SER A 31 -2.24 -11.49 5.09
CA SER A 31 -1.18 -11.37 6.08
C SER A 31 -1.08 -9.94 6.65
N GLY A 32 -2.21 -9.24 6.77
CA GLY A 32 -2.32 -8.04 7.60
C GLY A 32 -2.37 -8.41 9.08
N THR A 33 -2.02 -7.46 9.95
CA THR A 33 -1.88 -7.66 11.41
C THR A 33 -3.07 -8.41 12.03
N GLY A 34 -4.32 -8.10 11.68
CA GLY A 34 -5.51 -8.76 12.22
C GLY A 34 -5.60 -10.26 11.87
N CYS A 35 -5.34 -10.61 10.59
CA CYS A 35 -5.34 -12.00 10.16
C CYS A 35 -4.15 -12.79 10.73
N ILE A 36 -2.99 -12.18 10.87
CA ILE A 36 -1.82 -12.81 11.53
C ILE A 36 -2.16 -13.12 12.99
N ALA A 37 -2.78 -12.19 13.71
CA ALA A 37 -3.22 -12.40 15.09
C ALA A 37 -4.25 -13.54 15.21
N SER A 38 -5.06 -13.77 14.18
CA SER A 38 -6.03 -14.86 14.07
C SER A 38 -5.45 -16.18 13.53
N GLY A 39 -4.12 -16.27 13.27
CA GLY A 39 -3.45 -17.50 12.90
C GLY A 39 -3.09 -17.65 11.41
N ALA A 40 -3.23 -16.62 10.60
CA ALA A 40 -2.92 -16.66 9.15
C ALA A 40 -1.48 -17.10 8.85
N GLN A 41 -0.52 -16.80 9.71
CA GLN A 41 0.87 -17.24 9.55
C GLN A 41 0.98 -18.78 9.54
N LYS A 42 0.26 -19.47 10.44
CA LYS A 42 0.24 -20.95 10.49
C LYS A 42 -0.45 -21.55 9.26
N ILE A 43 -1.49 -20.87 8.75
CA ILE A 43 -2.18 -21.27 7.53
C ILE A 43 -1.22 -21.15 6.34
N TYR A 44 -0.49 -20.04 6.23
CA TYR A 44 0.52 -19.86 5.19
C TYR A 44 1.59 -20.97 5.22
N GLU A 45 2.12 -21.27 6.40
CA GLU A 45 3.14 -22.32 6.60
C GLU A 45 2.60 -23.71 6.22
N GLU A 46 1.37 -24.04 6.63
CA GLU A 46 0.76 -25.33 6.31
C GLU A 46 0.42 -25.45 4.81
N MET A 47 -0.11 -24.39 4.19
CA MET A 47 -0.35 -24.36 2.74
C MET A 47 0.97 -24.53 1.97
N SER A 48 2.03 -23.83 2.35
CA SER A 48 3.35 -23.98 1.75
C SER A 48 3.85 -25.43 1.85
N ARG A 49 3.78 -26.00 3.05
CA ARG A 49 4.19 -27.39 3.29
C ARG A 49 3.39 -28.42 2.45
N LEU A 50 2.09 -28.22 2.35
CA LEU A 50 1.24 -29.13 1.57
C LEU A 50 1.46 -29.00 0.07
N CYS A 51 1.73 -27.79 -0.43
CA CYS A 51 1.95 -27.53 -1.85
C CYS A 51 3.37 -27.94 -2.32
N GLU A 52 4.40 -27.86 -1.46
CA GLU A 52 5.73 -28.44 -1.77
C GLU A 52 5.68 -29.94 -2.09
N GLY A 53 4.73 -30.69 -1.49
CA GLY A 53 4.54 -32.11 -1.76
C GLY A 53 3.85 -32.40 -3.09
N ILE A 54 3.20 -31.42 -3.72
CA ILE A 54 2.46 -31.62 -4.98
C ILE A 54 3.41 -31.68 -6.17
N GLU A 55 4.52 -30.94 -6.15
CA GLU A 55 5.55 -30.99 -7.21
C GLU A 55 6.16 -32.39 -7.39
N GLY A 56 6.18 -33.23 -6.34
CA GLY A 56 6.70 -34.59 -6.38
C GLY A 56 5.73 -35.65 -6.91
N VAL A 57 4.44 -35.38 -6.88
CA VAL A 57 3.40 -36.37 -7.28
C VAL A 57 3.08 -36.29 -8.78
N ALA A 58 3.34 -35.13 -9.40
CA ALA A 58 3.05 -34.91 -10.82
C ALA A 58 4.03 -35.55 -11.79
N VAL A 59 5.15 -36.12 -11.31
CA VAL A 59 6.21 -36.73 -12.15
C VAL A 59 5.76 -38.03 -12.86
N GLU A 60 4.69 -38.67 -12.38
CA GLU A 60 4.18 -39.92 -13.00
C GLU A 60 3.06 -39.71 -14.03
N MET A 61 2.48 -38.51 -14.15
CA MET A 61 1.47 -38.21 -15.18
C MET A 61 1.95 -37.04 -16.04
N GLN A 62 2.43 -37.34 -17.22
CA GLN A 62 2.74 -36.37 -18.28
C GLN A 62 1.60 -35.39 -18.49
N LYS A 63 1.69 -34.20 -17.89
CA LYS A 63 1.15 -32.90 -18.34
C LYS A 63 1.30 -31.88 -17.22
N ASP A 64 2.07 -30.85 -17.51
CA ASP A 64 2.15 -29.57 -16.80
C ASP A 64 2.04 -29.68 -15.27
N VAL A 65 3.19 -29.83 -14.60
CA VAL A 65 3.30 -29.77 -13.13
C VAL A 65 2.60 -28.49 -12.68
N PRO A 66 1.59 -28.55 -11.80
CA PRO A 66 0.92 -27.34 -11.33
C PRO A 66 1.94 -26.52 -10.54
N HIS A 67 2.33 -25.37 -11.09
CA HIS A 67 3.16 -24.42 -10.40
C HIS A 67 2.28 -23.61 -9.47
N VAL A 68 2.33 -23.92 -8.17
CA VAL A 68 1.47 -23.31 -7.15
C VAL A 68 2.25 -22.24 -6.39
N GLY A 69 1.76 -21.01 -6.40
CA GLY A 69 2.31 -19.90 -5.61
C GLY A 69 1.52 -19.70 -4.33
N ILE A 70 2.20 -19.71 -3.17
CA ILE A 70 1.60 -19.32 -1.90
C ILE A 70 2.11 -17.92 -1.54
N VAL A 71 1.20 -16.98 -1.38
CA VAL A 71 1.49 -15.55 -1.36
C VAL A 71 0.96 -14.89 -0.09
N LYS A 72 1.78 -14.05 0.54
CA LYS A 72 1.38 -13.20 1.67
C LYS A 72 0.88 -11.84 1.17
N THR A 73 -0.42 -11.67 1.12
CA THR A 73 -0.98 -10.39 0.69
C THR A 73 -1.14 -9.40 1.85
N GLY A 74 -1.36 -8.14 1.51
CA GLY A 74 -1.88 -7.15 2.44
C GLY A 74 -3.32 -7.44 2.85
N CYS A 75 -3.89 -6.55 3.68
CA CYS A 75 -5.25 -6.69 4.18
C CYS A 75 -6.27 -6.77 3.02
N GLN A 76 -7.10 -7.81 3.02
CA GLN A 76 -8.16 -7.99 2.03
C GLN A 76 -9.44 -7.20 2.36
N GLY A 77 -9.53 -6.61 3.56
CA GLY A 77 -10.59 -5.69 3.95
C GLY A 77 -11.69 -6.27 4.84
N LEU A 78 -11.88 -7.58 4.88
CA LEU A 78 -12.91 -8.26 5.68
C LEU A 78 -12.35 -8.74 7.03
N CYS A 79 -11.88 -7.80 7.86
CA CYS A 79 -11.05 -8.13 9.03
C CYS A 79 -11.73 -9.01 10.08
N GLU A 80 -13.04 -8.86 10.25
CA GLU A 80 -13.82 -9.69 11.22
C GLU A 80 -13.94 -11.15 10.77
N LEU A 81 -13.88 -11.40 9.46
CA LEU A 81 -14.03 -12.72 8.85
C LEU A 81 -12.69 -13.45 8.66
N GLY A 82 -11.61 -12.88 9.18
CA GLY A 82 -10.28 -13.50 9.09
C GLY A 82 -10.13 -14.79 9.90
N PRO A 83 -9.14 -15.61 9.58
CA PRO A 83 -8.20 -15.52 8.44
C PRO A 83 -8.86 -15.65 7.08
N LEU A 84 -8.39 -14.84 6.12
CA LEU A 84 -8.92 -14.79 4.76
C LEU A 84 -7.95 -15.43 3.77
N MET A 85 -8.50 -16.12 2.77
CA MET A 85 -7.73 -16.70 1.69
C MET A 85 -8.47 -16.53 0.35
N ARG A 86 -7.75 -16.09 -0.69
CA ARG A 86 -8.26 -16.00 -2.05
C ARG A 86 -7.50 -16.96 -2.96
N ILE A 87 -8.17 -17.64 -3.87
CA ILE A 87 -7.56 -18.64 -4.76
C ILE A 87 -7.73 -18.21 -6.22
N GLU A 88 -6.62 -17.93 -6.89
CA GLU A 88 -6.56 -17.69 -8.34
C GLU A 88 -6.23 -18.98 -9.08
N PRO A 89 -6.75 -19.21 -10.33
CA PRO A 89 -7.54 -18.29 -11.15
C PRO A 89 -9.05 -18.32 -10.88
N TYR A 90 -9.52 -19.12 -9.94
CA TYR A 90 -10.96 -19.31 -9.68
C TYR A 90 -11.61 -18.10 -9.00
N ASP A 91 -10.82 -17.20 -8.42
CA ASP A 91 -11.26 -16.04 -7.66
C ASP A 91 -12.15 -16.37 -6.45
N TYR A 92 -11.97 -17.58 -5.87
CA TYR A 92 -12.72 -17.98 -4.68
C TYR A 92 -12.20 -17.21 -3.45
N GLN A 93 -13.12 -16.60 -2.71
CA GLN A 93 -12.83 -15.92 -1.45
C GLN A 93 -13.28 -16.77 -0.28
N TYR A 94 -12.33 -17.30 0.48
CA TYR A 94 -12.59 -18.08 1.69
C TYR A 94 -12.43 -17.21 2.94
N VAL A 95 -13.33 -17.40 3.91
CA VAL A 95 -13.38 -16.70 5.19
C VAL A 95 -13.24 -17.69 6.34
N HIS A 96 -12.82 -17.21 7.53
CA HIS A 96 -12.65 -18.01 8.75
C HIS A 96 -11.80 -19.28 8.55
N VAL A 97 -10.84 -19.24 7.65
CA VAL A 97 -10.00 -20.40 7.31
C VAL A 97 -9.20 -20.84 8.53
N GLN A 98 -9.18 -22.14 8.80
CA GLN A 98 -8.40 -22.77 9.85
C GLN A 98 -7.28 -23.64 9.25
N VAL A 99 -6.26 -23.95 10.06
CA VAL A 99 -5.16 -24.83 9.62
C VAL A 99 -5.68 -26.19 9.14
N ASP A 100 -6.71 -26.73 9.78
CA ASP A 100 -7.32 -28.02 9.43
C ASP A 100 -8.03 -27.99 8.07
N ASP A 101 -8.41 -26.81 7.58
CA ASP A 101 -9.04 -26.63 6.26
C ASP A 101 -8.02 -26.74 5.11
N CYS A 102 -6.73 -26.49 5.40
CA CYS A 102 -5.69 -26.38 4.37
C CYS A 102 -5.61 -27.63 3.49
N ARG A 103 -5.71 -28.82 4.07
CA ARG A 103 -5.69 -30.08 3.31
C ARG A 103 -6.85 -30.17 2.35
N GLU A 104 -8.07 -29.89 2.81
CA GLU A 104 -9.28 -29.92 1.95
C GLU A 104 -9.18 -28.87 0.83
N ILE A 105 -8.67 -27.67 1.12
CA ILE A 105 -8.48 -26.61 0.13
C ILE A 105 -7.49 -27.08 -0.94
N VAL A 106 -6.36 -27.70 -0.55
CA VAL A 106 -5.38 -28.22 -1.51
C VAL A 106 -6.00 -29.31 -2.38
N GLU A 107 -6.63 -30.33 -1.78
CA GLU A 107 -7.19 -31.48 -2.51
C GLU A 107 -8.34 -31.08 -3.44
N LYS A 108 -9.24 -30.23 -2.99
CA LYS A 108 -10.42 -29.81 -3.77
C LYS A 108 -10.11 -28.64 -4.70
N THR A 109 -9.53 -27.54 -4.16
CA THR A 109 -9.44 -26.29 -4.94
C THR A 109 -8.15 -26.22 -5.73
N VAL A 110 -7.01 -26.42 -5.09
CA VAL A 110 -5.72 -26.27 -5.79
C VAL A 110 -5.54 -27.34 -6.87
N ILE A 111 -5.86 -28.59 -6.56
CA ILE A 111 -5.67 -29.73 -7.48
C ILE A 111 -6.84 -29.89 -8.45
N CYS A 112 -8.09 -29.81 -7.96
CA CYS A 112 -9.27 -30.16 -8.77
C CYS A 112 -10.06 -28.94 -9.27
N GLY A 113 -9.76 -27.72 -8.82
CA GLY A 113 -10.51 -26.51 -9.17
C GLY A 113 -11.91 -26.43 -8.55
N LEU A 114 -12.25 -27.31 -7.62
CA LEU A 114 -13.56 -27.38 -6.99
C LEU A 114 -13.59 -26.52 -5.71
N PRO A 115 -14.70 -25.82 -5.44
CA PRO A 115 -14.78 -24.98 -4.25
C PRO A 115 -14.95 -25.78 -2.95
N VAL A 116 -14.54 -25.16 -1.83
CA VAL A 116 -14.90 -25.57 -0.47
C VAL A 116 -16.03 -24.68 0.01
N GLU A 117 -17.26 -24.97 -0.38
CA GLU A 117 -18.43 -24.08 -0.24
C GLU A 117 -18.72 -23.63 1.19
N ARG A 118 -18.37 -24.42 2.21
CA ARG A 118 -18.56 -24.05 3.62
C ARG A 118 -17.69 -22.88 4.06
N LEU A 119 -16.64 -22.59 3.31
CA LEU A 119 -15.71 -21.48 3.60
C LEU A 119 -16.09 -20.18 2.86
N PHE A 120 -17.14 -20.19 2.05
CA PHE A 120 -17.60 -18.96 1.40
C PHE A 120 -18.29 -18.02 2.38
N TYR A 121 -18.10 -16.72 2.13
CA TYR A 121 -18.93 -15.70 2.75
C TYR A 121 -20.40 -15.93 2.41
N ARG A 122 -21.31 -15.68 3.35
CA ARG A 122 -22.74 -15.76 3.10
C ARG A 122 -23.42 -14.43 3.34
N HIS A 123 -24.26 -14.04 2.41
CA HIS A 123 -25.13 -12.88 2.53
C HIS A 123 -26.58 -13.31 2.35
N ASN A 124 -27.45 -13.07 3.33
CA ASN A 124 -28.84 -13.54 3.33
C ASN A 124 -28.98 -15.05 3.00
N ASP A 125 -28.14 -15.88 3.59
CA ASP A 125 -28.04 -17.34 3.39
C ASP A 125 -27.51 -17.77 1.99
N GLU A 126 -27.27 -16.85 1.08
CA GLU A 126 -26.67 -17.13 -0.21
C GLU A 126 -25.12 -17.10 -0.12
N ALA A 127 -24.48 -18.10 -0.74
CA ALA A 127 -23.03 -18.16 -0.79
C ALA A 127 -22.49 -17.13 -1.80
N CYS A 128 -21.48 -16.37 -1.40
CA CYS A 128 -20.77 -15.41 -2.23
C CYS A 128 -19.34 -15.93 -2.48
N PRO A 129 -19.13 -16.69 -3.57
CA PRO A 129 -17.83 -17.33 -3.82
C PRO A 129 -16.74 -16.33 -4.22
N HIS A 130 -17.08 -15.21 -4.83
CA HIS A 130 -16.13 -14.26 -5.37
C HIS A 130 -16.17 -12.91 -4.62
N PRO A 131 -15.04 -12.17 -4.55
CA PRO A 131 -15.03 -10.83 -3.96
C PRO A 131 -16.07 -9.87 -4.57
N SER A 132 -16.36 -10.02 -5.88
CA SER A 132 -17.38 -9.25 -6.58
C SER A 132 -18.81 -9.50 -6.10
N ASP A 133 -19.06 -10.64 -5.48
CA ASP A 133 -20.38 -11.02 -4.98
C ASP A 133 -20.62 -10.51 -3.55
N ILE A 134 -19.56 -10.10 -2.87
CA ILE A 134 -19.60 -9.61 -1.48
C ILE A 134 -19.97 -8.13 -1.47
N PRO A 135 -21.14 -7.72 -0.94
CA PRO A 135 -21.60 -6.32 -0.95
C PRO A 135 -20.61 -5.35 -0.33
N PHE A 136 -19.95 -5.75 0.75
CA PHE A 136 -18.93 -4.95 1.43
C PHE A 136 -17.72 -4.62 0.54
N LEU A 137 -17.38 -5.47 -0.42
CA LEU A 137 -16.23 -5.28 -1.32
C LEU A 137 -16.61 -4.62 -2.64
N ASN A 138 -17.76 -4.99 -3.23
CA ASN A 138 -18.11 -4.56 -4.59
C ASN A 138 -18.60 -3.12 -4.68
N GLN A 139 -18.96 -2.50 -3.54
CA GLN A 139 -19.38 -1.09 -3.45
C GLN A 139 -18.22 -0.12 -3.26
N GLN A 140 -16.99 -0.60 -3.21
CA GLN A 140 -15.80 0.20 -3.02
C GLN A 140 -15.19 0.69 -4.34
N THR A 141 -14.50 1.83 -4.28
CA THR A 141 -13.62 2.32 -5.33
C THR A 141 -12.22 2.38 -4.77
N ARG A 142 -11.37 1.42 -5.16
CA ARG A 142 -10.02 1.26 -4.60
C ARG A 142 -8.97 1.88 -5.51
N ILE A 143 -8.29 2.92 -5.02
CA ILE A 143 -7.11 3.56 -5.62
C ILE A 143 -5.88 3.26 -4.77
N VAL A 144 -5.96 3.57 -3.49
CA VAL A 144 -4.89 3.33 -2.51
C VAL A 144 -4.78 1.85 -2.19
N LEU A 145 -5.90 1.20 -1.97
CA LEU A 145 -6.00 -0.22 -1.62
C LEU A 145 -6.11 -1.15 -2.84
N GLU A 146 -5.87 -0.69 -4.06
CA GLU A 146 -6.11 -1.49 -5.28
C GLU A 146 -5.29 -2.79 -5.34
N ASN A 147 -4.09 -2.79 -4.78
CA ASN A 147 -3.18 -3.94 -4.75
C ASN A 147 -3.31 -4.78 -3.47
N CYS A 148 -3.90 -4.22 -2.41
CA CYS A 148 -4.08 -4.93 -1.15
C CYS A 148 -4.96 -6.17 -1.35
N GLY A 149 -4.44 -7.34 -0.95
CA GLY A 149 -5.10 -8.62 -1.16
C GLY A 149 -4.92 -9.26 -2.54
N LYS A 150 -4.08 -8.66 -3.42
CA LYS A 150 -3.84 -9.16 -4.78
C LYS A 150 -2.38 -9.47 -5.08
N ILE A 151 -1.46 -8.69 -4.50
CA ILE A 151 -0.02 -8.89 -4.70
C ILE A 151 0.64 -9.38 -3.42
N ASP A 152 1.81 -9.99 -3.57
CA ASP A 152 2.70 -10.26 -2.44
C ASP A 152 3.24 -8.95 -1.88
N ALA A 153 2.85 -8.64 -0.64
CA ALA A 153 3.28 -7.43 0.04
C ALA A 153 4.79 -7.41 0.37
N GLU A 154 5.44 -8.56 0.24
CA GLU A 154 6.87 -8.75 0.52
C GLU A 154 7.71 -8.80 -0.77
N SER A 155 7.11 -8.61 -1.96
CA SER A 155 7.77 -8.73 -3.27
C SER A 155 7.69 -7.45 -4.09
N ILE A 156 8.85 -6.82 -4.31
CA ILE A 156 8.97 -5.68 -5.24
C ILE A 156 8.63 -6.09 -6.68
N ASP A 157 8.94 -7.33 -7.06
CA ASP A 157 8.64 -7.86 -8.38
C ASP A 157 7.14 -7.87 -8.65
N GLU A 158 6.32 -8.30 -7.68
CA GLU A 158 4.86 -8.26 -7.86
C GLU A 158 4.32 -6.83 -7.96
N TYR A 159 4.87 -5.88 -7.20
CA TYR A 159 4.52 -4.47 -7.36
C TYR A 159 4.91 -3.93 -8.75
N ILE A 160 6.11 -4.28 -9.27
CA ILE A 160 6.53 -3.92 -10.63
C ILE A 160 5.58 -4.54 -11.67
N SER A 161 5.13 -5.79 -11.49
CA SER A 161 4.25 -6.48 -12.45
C SER A 161 2.91 -5.77 -12.68
N VAL A 162 2.38 -5.11 -11.66
CA VAL A 162 1.13 -4.32 -11.73
C VAL A 162 1.35 -2.86 -12.12
N GLY A 163 2.54 -2.51 -12.60
CA GLY A 163 2.88 -1.17 -13.07
C GLY A 163 3.59 -0.28 -12.05
N GLY A 164 4.04 -0.86 -10.94
CA GLY A 164 4.79 -0.13 -9.92
C GLY A 164 6.05 0.54 -10.46
N PHE A 165 6.40 1.68 -9.89
CA PHE A 165 7.49 2.59 -10.27
C PHE A 165 7.37 3.21 -11.69
N SER A 166 6.32 2.91 -12.44
CA SER A 166 6.09 3.54 -13.75
C SER A 166 5.72 5.02 -13.62
N ALA A 167 5.03 5.40 -12.54
CA ALA A 167 4.72 6.81 -12.27
C ALA A 167 5.98 7.61 -11.94
N MET A 168 6.89 7.04 -11.17
CA MET A 168 8.19 7.63 -10.88
C MET A 168 9.02 7.80 -12.15
N ALA A 169 9.10 6.76 -13.00
CA ALA A 169 9.79 6.82 -14.27
C ALA A 169 9.20 7.92 -15.18
N LYS A 170 7.86 8.00 -15.29
CA LYS A 170 7.19 9.07 -16.03
C LYS A 170 7.53 10.46 -15.47
N ALA A 171 7.51 10.62 -14.14
CA ALA A 171 7.84 11.89 -13.51
C ALA A 171 9.28 12.33 -13.82
N PHE A 172 10.26 11.40 -13.79
CA PHE A 172 11.66 11.71 -13.98
C PHE A 172 12.04 12.01 -15.44
N PHE A 173 11.46 11.29 -16.39
CA PHE A 173 11.86 11.36 -17.78
C PHE A 173 10.91 12.16 -18.68
N GLU A 174 9.66 12.35 -18.27
CA GLU A 174 8.64 13.01 -19.10
C GLU A 174 8.10 14.30 -18.49
N MET A 175 8.38 14.59 -17.21
CA MET A 175 7.86 15.76 -16.51
C MET A 175 8.97 16.58 -15.88
N THR A 176 8.74 17.89 -15.73
CA THR A 176 9.60 18.74 -14.90
C THR A 176 9.13 18.68 -13.43
N PRO A 177 10.00 19.01 -12.45
CA PRO A 177 9.58 19.13 -11.04
C PRO A 177 8.35 20.02 -10.85
N GLN A 178 8.29 21.16 -11.53
CA GLN A 178 7.12 22.05 -11.50
C GLN A 178 5.89 21.40 -12.14
N GLY A 179 6.07 20.66 -13.25
CA GLY A 179 4.99 19.93 -13.91
C GLY A 179 4.35 18.87 -13.00
N VAL A 180 5.14 18.18 -12.17
CA VAL A 180 4.62 17.26 -11.16
C VAL A 180 3.80 18.02 -10.10
N ILE A 181 4.30 19.16 -9.62
CA ILE A 181 3.55 20.00 -8.65
C ILE A 181 2.23 20.49 -9.26
N ASP A 182 2.25 20.90 -10.52
CA ASP A 182 1.07 21.40 -11.23
C ASP A 182 0.03 20.28 -11.41
N GLU A 183 0.47 19.06 -11.76
CA GLU A 183 -0.39 17.90 -11.91
C GLU A 183 -1.09 17.52 -10.58
N ILE A 184 -0.31 17.46 -9.49
CA ILE A 184 -0.86 17.21 -8.14
C ILE A 184 -1.78 18.36 -7.68
N SER A 185 -1.48 19.60 -8.05
CA SER A 185 -2.35 20.74 -7.73
C SER A 185 -3.67 20.68 -8.51
N LYS A 186 -3.61 20.37 -9.80
CA LYS A 186 -4.76 20.24 -10.70
C LYS A 186 -5.67 19.07 -10.27
N SER A 187 -5.10 17.96 -9.79
CA SER A 187 -5.87 16.81 -9.30
C SER A 187 -6.78 17.16 -8.12
N GLY A 188 -6.49 18.25 -7.40
CA GLY A 188 -7.22 18.62 -6.20
C GLY A 188 -6.97 17.71 -5.00
N LEU A 189 -5.93 16.86 -5.04
CA LEU A 189 -5.58 15.98 -3.93
C LEU A 189 -5.39 16.77 -2.64
N ARG A 190 -6.19 16.43 -1.64
CA ARG A 190 -6.09 16.95 -0.27
C ARG A 190 -5.43 15.92 0.64
N GLY A 191 -4.76 16.39 1.69
CA GLY A 191 -4.19 15.53 2.73
C GLY A 191 -5.23 14.56 3.32
N ARG A 192 -4.87 13.30 3.44
CA ARG A 192 -5.71 12.20 3.95
C ARG A 192 -5.54 11.93 5.45
N GLY A 193 -4.62 12.64 6.10
CA GLY A 193 -4.39 12.53 7.55
C GLY A 193 -5.31 13.43 8.41
N GLY A 194 -6.47 13.82 7.92
CA GLY A 194 -7.51 14.55 8.67
C GLY A 194 -7.60 16.04 8.42
N ALA A 195 -6.49 16.76 8.21
CA ALA A 195 -6.51 18.22 8.04
C ALA A 195 -6.96 18.70 6.64
N GLY A 196 -6.94 17.84 5.63
CA GLY A 196 -7.44 18.14 4.29
C GLY A 196 -6.71 19.28 3.55
N PHE A 197 -5.47 19.63 3.92
CA PHE A 197 -4.73 20.69 3.25
C PHE A 197 -4.33 20.26 1.83
N PRO A 198 -4.47 21.11 0.79
CA PRO A 198 -4.13 20.75 -0.59
C PRO A 198 -2.66 20.34 -0.74
N ALA A 199 -2.42 19.11 -1.23
CA ALA A 199 -1.07 18.52 -1.31
C ALA A 199 -0.17 19.31 -2.28
N GLY A 200 -0.64 19.63 -3.48
CA GLY A 200 0.12 20.41 -4.46
C GLY A 200 0.49 21.81 -3.97
N LYS A 201 -0.40 22.48 -3.22
CA LYS A 201 -0.08 23.77 -2.59
C LYS A 201 1.04 23.64 -1.56
N LYS A 202 1.04 22.56 -0.76
CA LYS A 202 2.10 22.28 0.20
C LYS A 202 3.44 22.06 -0.50
N TRP A 203 3.49 21.26 -1.55
CA TRP A 203 4.69 21.00 -2.34
C TRP A 203 5.22 22.28 -3.00
N SER A 204 4.34 23.09 -3.60
CA SER A 204 4.69 24.38 -4.17
C SER A 204 5.30 25.33 -3.13
N GLN A 205 4.80 25.33 -1.89
CA GLN A 205 5.35 26.16 -0.82
C GLN A 205 6.76 25.75 -0.44
N VAL A 206 7.08 24.44 -0.38
CA VAL A 206 8.42 23.93 -0.11
C VAL A 206 9.36 24.21 -1.29
N ALA A 207 8.93 23.94 -2.53
CA ALA A 207 9.73 24.16 -3.73
C ALA A 207 10.17 25.61 -3.93
N ARG A 208 9.38 26.58 -3.42
CA ARG A 208 9.68 28.02 -3.52
C ARG A 208 10.61 28.55 -2.43
N GLN A 209 10.93 27.76 -1.41
CA GLN A 209 11.86 28.19 -0.37
C GLN A 209 13.28 28.34 -0.94
N PRO A 210 14.05 29.33 -0.50
CA PRO A 210 15.40 29.60 -1.03
C PRO A 210 16.43 28.55 -0.62
N GLU A 211 16.16 27.77 0.41
CA GLU A 211 17.04 26.72 0.92
C GLU A 211 17.18 25.58 -0.10
N LYS A 212 18.42 25.09 -0.23
CA LYS A 212 18.73 23.94 -1.10
C LYS A 212 18.40 22.61 -0.44
N VAL A 213 18.67 22.51 0.89
CA VAL A 213 18.35 21.30 1.66
C VAL A 213 16.88 21.30 2.01
N ARG A 214 16.18 20.24 1.64
CA ARG A 214 14.75 20.04 1.88
C ARG A 214 14.50 18.60 2.25
N TYR A 215 13.40 18.35 2.95
CA TYR A 215 13.04 16.99 3.40
C TYR A 215 11.64 16.60 2.97
N VAL A 216 11.47 15.29 2.77
CA VAL A 216 10.15 14.66 2.58
C VAL A 216 9.87 13.76 3.77
N VAL A 217 8.74 13.95 4.43
CA VAL A 217 8.36 13.19 5.62
C VAL A 217 7.00 12.54 5.40
N CYS A 218 6.94 11.23 5.64
CA CYS A 218 5.70 10.47 5.68
C CYS A 218 5.25 10.31 7.13
N ASN A 219 4.06 10.81 7.42
CA ASN A 219 3.41 10.66 8.72
C ASN A 219 2.58 9.38 8.73
N GLY A 220 3.11 8.34 9.36
CA GLY A 220 2.45 7.08 9.68
C GLY A 220 2.16 6.94 11.19
N ASP A 221 2.08 8.04 11.93
CA ASP A 221 1.68 8.05 13.34
C ASP A 221 0.15 8.01 13.45
N GLU A 222 -0.43 6.85 13.23
CA GLU A 222 -1.86 6.57 13.29
C GLU A 222 -2.26 6.21 14.72
N GLY A 223 -2.50 7.24 15.53
CA GLY A 223 -2.66 7.12 16.98
C GLY A 223 -4.08 6.89 17.48
N ASP A 224 -5.11 7.05 16.65
CA ASP A 224 -6.51 6.83 17.05
C ASP A 224 -6.79 5.36 17.36
N PRO A 225 -7.45 5.03 18.48
CA PRO A 225 -7.91 3.68 18.75
C PRO A 225 -8.88 3.20 17.65
N GLY A 226 -8.59 2.02 17.07
CA GLY A 226 -9.40 1.46 15.99
C GLY A 226 -9.07 1.98 14.59
N ALA A 227 -8.17 2.95 14.44
CA ALA A 227 -7.63 3.34 13.14
C ALA A 227 -6.49 2.39 12.73
N PHE A 228 -6.56 1.86 11.51
CA PHE A 228 -5.55 0.96 10.93
C PHE A 228 -5.43 1.07 9.41
N MET A 229 -5.96 2.13 8.80
CA MET A 229 -5.89 2.32 7.36
C MET A 229 -4.46 2.61 6.87
N ASP A 230 -3.71 3.49 7.55
CA ASP A 230 -2.31 3.78 7.20
C ASP A 230 -1.42 2.56 7.46
N GLY A 231 -1.62 1.88 8.59
CA GLY A 231 -0.96 0.60 8.90
C GLY A 231 -1.21 -0.43 7.79
N SER A 232 -2.45 -0.57 7.33
CA SER A 232 -2.80 -1.52 6.26
C SER A 232 -2.13 -1.19 4.92
N VAL A 233 -1.93 0.09 4.59
CA VAL A 233 -1.19 0.50 3.39
C VAL A 233 0.29 0.16 3.53
N MET A 234 0.91 0.49 4.66
CA MET A 234 2.31 0.16 4.95
C MET A 234 2.58 -1.35 5.00
N GLU A 235 1.57 -2.13 5.41
CA GLU A 235 1.63 -3.60 5.43
C GLU A 235 1.31 -4.22 4.07
N GLY A 236 0.43 -3.62 3.29
CA GLY A 236 -0.14 -4.25 2.09
C GLY A 236 0.49 -3.84 0.77
N ASP A 237 0.94 -2.60 0.68
CA ASP A 237 1.58 -2.04 -0.52
C ASP A 237 2.54 -0.90 -0.12
N PRO A 238 3.64 -1.23 0.61
CA PRO A 238 4.61 -0.22 1.03
C PRO A 238 5.29 0.48 -0.15
N TYR A 239 5.45 -0.22 -1.27
CA TYR A 239 6.12 0.31 -2.46
C TYR A 239 5.37 1.48 -3.09
N LYS A 240 4.03 1.43 -3.11
CA LYS A 240 3.20 2.50 -3.66
C LYS A 240 3.36 3.82 -2.89
N MET A 241 3.43 3.74 -1.57
CA MET A 241 3.70 4.90 -0.72
C MET A 241 5.13 5.42 -0.94
N ILE A 242 6.13 4.51 -1.01
CA ILE A 242 7.53 4.85 -1.27
C ILE A 242 7.65 5.54 -2.63
N GLU A 243 7.05 5.00 -3.70
CA GLU A 243 7.03 5.64 -5.02
C GLU A 243 6.46 7.05 -4.95
N GLY A 244 5.35 7.25 -4.22
CA GLY A 244 4.77 8.58 -4.00
C GLY A 244 5.69 9.55 -3.26
N MET A 245 6.48 9.07 -2.31
CA MET A 245 7.49 9.87 -1.62
C MET A 245 8.66 10.26 -2.54
N VAL A 246 9.15 9.35 -3.38
CA VAL A 246 10.20 9.62 -4.37
C VAL A 246 9.75 10.67 -5.38
N ILE A 247 8.50 10.57 -5.88
CA ILE A 247 7.91 11.57 -6.78
C ILE A 247 7.84 12.95 -6.10
N ALA A 248 7.43 12.99 -4.82
CA ALA A 248 7.40 14.24 -4.06
C ALA A 248 8.79 14.81 -3.84
N ALA A 249 9.79 13.97 -3.57
CA ALA A 249 11.19 14.38 -3.41
C ALA A 249 11.73 15.01 -4.69
N TYR A 250 11.51 14.38 -5.84
CA TYR A 250 11.83 14.95 -7.14
C TYR A 250 11.19 16.32 -7.36
N ALA A 251 9.89 16.41 -7.09
CA ALA A 251 9.11 17.63 -7.30
C ALA A 251 9.62 18.82 -6.47
N VAL A 252 10.12 18.59 -5.26
CA VAL A 252 10.58 19.65 -4.37
C VAL A 252 12.11 19.76 -4.28
N GLY A 253 12.87 18.85 -4.90
CA GLY A 253 14.34 18.81 -4.85
C GLY A 253 14.86 18.39 -3.48
N ALA A 254 14.28 17.37 -2.87
CA ALA A 254 14.76 16.75 -1.63
C ALA A 254 15.58 15.50 -1.93
N GLU A 255 16.65 15.26 -1.19
CA GLU A 255 17.50 14.05 -1.31
C GLU A 255 17.32 13.09 -0.14
N ASP A 256 16.69 13.53 0.97
CA ASP A 256 16.41 12.69 2.14
C ASP A 256 14.94 12.72 2.51
N GLY A 257 14.44 11.55 2.93
CA GLY A 257 13.09 11.39 3.45
C GLY A 257 13.02 10.52 4.69
N TYR A 258 11.95 10.72 5.47
CA TYR A 258 11.72 10.01 6.73
C TYR A 258 10.30 9.45 6.76
N ILE A 259 10.18 8.17 7.10
CA ILE A 259 8.90 7.54 7.40
C ILE A 259 8.80 7.44 8.92
N TYR A 260 7.89 8.20 9.50
CA TYR A 260 7.59 8.11 10.92
C TYR A 260 6.46 7.12 11.14
N VAL A 261 6.76 6.02 11.81
CA VAL A 261 5.83 4.91 12.06
C VAL A 261 5.82 4.57 13.53
N ARG A 262 4.67 4.15 14.04
CA ARG A 262 4.50 3.76 15.45
C ARG A 262 5.31 2.51 15.81
N ALA A 263 5.87 2.46 17.01
CA ALA A 263 6.53 1.25 17.53
C ALA A 263 5.56 0.06 17.66
N GLU A 264 4.26 0.34 17.83
CA GLU A 264 3.16 -0.62 17.92
C GLU A 264 2.79 -1.28 16.58
N TYR A 265 3.41 -0.84 15.48
CA TYR A 265 3.22 -1.42 14.14
C TYR A 265 4.45 -2.21 13.68
N PRO A 266 4.82 -3.31 14.37
CA PRO A 266 6.05 -4.05 14.06
C PRO A 266 6.05 -4.64 12.65
N LEU A 267 4.90 -5.10 12.14
CA LEU A 267 4.76 -5.64 10.79
C LEU A 267 4.98 -4.55 9.73
N SER A 268 4.38 -3.37 9.91
CA SER A 268 4.61 -2.22 9.02
C SER A 268 6.10 -1.84 8.97
N VAL A 269 6.78 -1.79 10.13
CA VAL A 269 8.23 -1.52 10.21
C VAL A 269 9.04 -2.58 9.46
N GLN A 270 8.69 -3.84 9.63
CA GLN A 270 9.38 -4.96 8.94
C GLN A 270 9.22 -4.84 7.42
N ARG A 271 8.00 -4.66 6.93
CA ARG A 271 7.72 -4.57 5.49
C ARG A 271 8.30 -3.31 4.85
N LEU A 272 8.27 -2.18 5.56
CA LEU A 272 8.92 -0.94 5.09
C LEU A 272 10.43 -1.11 4.95
N ARG A 273 11.11 -1.75 5.91
CA ARG A 273 12.56 -2.02 5.80
C ARG A 273 12.87 -2.88 4.59
N MET A 274 12.16 -3.98 4.45
CA MET A 274 12.32 -4.87 3.32
C MET A 274 12.04 -4.16 1.99
N ALA A 275 10.99 -3.35 1.91
CA ALA A 275 10.65 -2.60 0.71
C ALA A 275 11.73 -1.56 0.34
N ILE A 276 12.32 -0.88 1.32
CA ILE A 276 13.43 0.06 1.10
C ILE A 276 14.66 -0.72 0.60
N GLU A 277 15.07 -1.78 1.28
CA GLU A 277 16.21 -2.61 0.90
C GLU A 277 16.05 -3.19 -0.51
N GLN A 278 14.88 -3.68 -0.86
CA GLN A 278 14.59 -4.18 -2.20
C GLN A 278 14.64 -3.05 -3.24
N ALA A 279 14.02 -1.91 -2.98
CA ALA A 279 14.02 -0.77 -3.90
C ALA A 279 15.45 -0.23 -4.14
N GLU A 280 16.28 -0.15 -3.11
CA GLU A 280 17.69 0.22 -3.24
C GLU A 280 18.47 -0.81 -4.08
N SER A 281 18.27 -2.10 -3.83
CA SER A 281 18.96 -3.18 -4.57
C SER A 281 18.59 -3.20 -6.06
N TYR A 282 17.39 -2.73 -6.39
CA TYR A 282 16.91 -2.62 -7.79
C TYR A 282 17.29 -1.30 -8.44
N GLY A 283 17.89 -0.33 -7.73
CA GLY A 283 18.20 1.01 -8.25
C GLY A 283 16.96 1.90 -8.40
N LEU A 284 15.92 1.62 -7.64
CA LEU A 284 14.66 2.37 -7.61
C LEU A 284 14.57 3.30 -6.40
N LEU A 285 15.60 3.27 -5.55
CA LEU A 285 15.81 4.16 -4.40
C LEU A 285 17.31 4.31 -4.16
N GLY A 286 17.73 5.34 -3.40
CA GLY A 286 19.14 5.62 -3.11
C GLY A 286 19.78 6.56 -4.12
N ASP A 287 20.96 6.22 -4.61
CA ASP A 287 21.72 7.04 -5.55
C ASP A 287 21.34 6.75 -7.01
N ASN A 288 21.34 7.80 -7.84
CA ASN A 288 21.16 7.68 -9.29
C ASN A 288 19.97 6.79 -9.70
N ILE A 289 18.81 7.05 -9.10
CA ILE A 289 17.58 6.27 -9.30
C ILE A 289 17.25 6.18 -10.81
N LEU A 290 17.03 4.97 -11.34
CA LEU A 290 16.76 4.70 -12.76
C LEU A 290 17.81 5.27 -13.71
N GLY A 291 19.03 5.54 -13.28
CA GLY A 291 20.05 6.20 -14.08
C GLY A 291 19.78 7.67 -14.40
N SER A 292 18.85 8.31 -13.70
CA SER A 292 18.38 9.68 -13.94
C SER A 292 19.29 10.76 -13.35
N GLY A 293 20.24 10.40 -12.49
CA GLY A 293 21.03 11.33 -11.68
C GLY A 293 20.30 11.87 -10.45
N ILE A 294 19.09 11.40 -10.17
CA ILE A 294 18.30 11.78 -8.99
C ILE A 294 18.66 10.86 -7.83
N ASN A 295 18.88 11.45 -6.66
CA ASN A 295 19.15 10.73 -5.42
C ASN A 295 18.01 10.93 -4.44
N PHE A 296 17.62 9.87 -3.74
CA PHE A 296 16.69 9.97 -2.63
C PHE A 296 16.87 8.82 -1.65
N HIS A 297 17.20 9.13 -0.41
CA HIS A 297 17.44 8.17 0.67
C HIS A 297 16.28 8.18 1.66
N LEU A 298 15.76 7.00 2.02
CA LEU A 298 14.67 6.84 2.96
C LEU A 298 15.12 6.25 4.28
N HIS A 299 14.68 6.88 5.35
CA HIS A 299 14.96 6.47 6.73
C HIS A 299 13.67 6.17 7.48
N ILE A 300 13.66 5.13 8.31
CA ILE A 300 12.53 4.80 9.18
C ILE A 300 12.82 5.32 10.59
N ASN A 301 11.92 6.16 11.10
CA ASN A 301 11.91 6.61 12.48
C ASN A 301 10.72 6.02 13.22
N ARG A 302 10.97 5.33 14.34
CA ARG A 302 9.93 4.70 15.15
C ARG A 302 9.51 5.62 16.29
N GLY A 303 8.23 6.00 16.28
CA GLY A 303 7.61 6.75 17.37
C GLY A 303 7.35 5.88 18.60
N ALA A 304 7.39 6.47 19.78
CA ALA A 304 7.15 5.80 21.05
C ALA A 304 5.64 5.74 21.46
N GLY A 305 4.72 5.89 20.50
CA GLY A 305 3.27 5.75 20.75
C GLY A 305 2.55 7.00 21.26
N ALA A 306 3.21 8.15 21.32
CA ALA A 306 2.57 9.38 21.78
C ALA A 306 1.68 9.96 20.66
N PHE A 307 0.38 10.05 20.89
CA PHE A 307 -0.62 10.59 19.95
C PHE A 307 -0.24 12.00 19.43
N VAL A 308 0.34 12.83 20.30
CA VAL A 308 0.76 14.19 19.91
C VAL A 308 1.81 14.22 18.78
N CYS A 309 2.56 13.12 18.59
CA CYS A 309 3.53 13.01 17.50
C CYS A 309 2.89 12.91 16.12
N GLY A 310 1.58 12.69 16.02
CA GLY A 310 0.81 12.83 14.79
C GLY A 310 0.70 14.29 14.29
N GLU A 311 0.89 15.28 15.17
CA GLU A 311 1.01 16.69 14.78
C GLU A 311 2.38 16.96 14.15
N GLY A 312 2.40 17.64 12.99
CA GLY A 312 3.59 17.73 12.14
C GLY A 312 4.82 18.33 12.81
N SER A 313 4.68 19.33 13.67
CA SER A 313 5.83 19.95 14.36
C SER A 313 6.33 19.09 15.54
N ALA A 314 5.44 18.39 16.21
CA ALA A 314 5.80 17.40 17.23
C ALA A 314 6.51 16.19 16.60
N LEU A 315 6.03 15.73 15.44
CA LEU A 315 6.65 14.64 14.68
C LEU A 315 8.07 14.99 14.24
N THR A 316 8.30 16.19 13.67
CA THR A 316 9.65 16.62 13.28
C THR A 316 10.57 16.73 14.49
N ALA A 317 10.10 17.28 15.63
CA ALA A 317 10.87 17.32 16.85
C ALA A 317 11.26 15.92 17.37
N SER A 318 10.34 14.93 17.23
CA SER A 318 10.61 13.54 17.59
C SER A 318 11.68 12.90 16.69
N ILE A 319 11.63 13.13 15.36
CA ILE A 319 12.68 12.66 14.43
C ILE A 319 14.05 13.28 14.80
N GLU A 320 14.07 14.55 15.21
CA GLU A 320 15.27 15.26 15.66
C GLU A 320 15.85 14.73 17.01
N GLY A 321 15.19 13.76 17.64
CA GLY A 321 15.57 13.21 18.95
C GLY A 321 15.13 14.08 20.13
N ASN A 322 14.29 15.07 19.89
CA ASN A 322 13.74 15.95 20.90
C ASN A 322 12.38 15.42 21.42
N ARG A 323 11.93 15.98 22.54
CA ARG A 323 10.57 15.71 23.02
C ARG A 323 9.55 16.17 21.98
N GLY A 324 8.62 15.29 21.61
CA GLY A 324 7.55 15.54 20.63
C GLY A 324 6.54 16.57 21.14
N MET A 325 6.90 17.83 21.10
CA MET A 325 6.03 18.95 21.50
C MET A 325 5.66 19.80 20.29
N PRO A 326 4.38 20.18 20.10
CA PRO A 326 3.97 21.11 19.06
C PRO A 326 4.64 22.46 19.18
N ARG A 327 4.99 23.05 18.04
CA ARG A 327 5.55 24.42 17.96
C ARG A 327 4.45 25.40 17.54
N VAL A 328 4.56 26.65 18.04
CA VAL A 328 3.71 27.76 17.59
C VAL A 328 4.01 28.07 16.12
N LYS A 329 2.99 28.30 15.31
CA LYS A 329 3.09 28.67 13.90
C LYS A 329 2.70 30.16 13.73
N PRO A 330 3.39 30.94 12.89
CA PRO A 330 4.56 30.64 12.06
C PRO A 330 5.86 30.49 12.89
N PRO A 331 6.94 29.85 12.35
CA PRO A 331 7.06 29.28 10.99
C PRO A 331 6.29 27.97 10.82
N ARG A 332 5.86 27.71 9.57
CA ARG A 332 5.21 26.44 9.21
C ARG A 332 6.26 25.39 8.83
N THR A 333 5.91 24.12 8.89
CA THR A 333 6.78 23.00 8.49
C THR A 333 7.32 23.15 7.07
N VAL A 334 6.54 23.75 6.16
CA VAL A 334 6.96 24.03 4.78
C VAL A 334 8.06 25.11 4.68
N GLU A 335 8.24 25.90 5.74
CA GLU A 335 9.25 26.96 5.85
C GLU A 335 10.43 26.48 6.71
N GLN A 336 10.14 25.98 7.91
CA GLN A 336 11.08 25.48 8.91
C GLN A 336 10.52 24.21 9.58
N GLY A 337 10.71 23.08 8.92
CA GLY A 337 10.33 21.74 9.40
C GLY A 337 11.51 21.03 10.06
N LEU A 338 11.85 19.85 9.53
CA LEU A 338 12.91 18.98 10.04
C LEU A 338 14.27 19.70 10.00
N TRP A 339 14.95 19.73 11.13
CA TRP A 339 16.20 20.49 11.35
C TRP A 339 16.16 21.93 10.85
N GLY A 340 15.00 22.56 10.98
CA GLY A 340 14.79 23.94 10.56
C GLY A 340 14.80 24.15 9.04
N LYS A 341 14.67 23.08 8.24
CA LYS A 341 14.65 23.13 6.77
C LYS A 341 13.25 22.97 6.22
N PRO A 342 12.98 23.50 5.02
CA PRO A 342 11.70 23.31 4.35
C PRO A 342 11.36 21.81 4.22
N THR A 343 10.17 21.43 4.65
CA THR A 343 9.78 20.02 4.72
C THR A 343 8.38 19.80 4.17
N VAL A 344 8.26 18.86 3.21
CA VAL A 344 6.96 18.29 2.81
C VAL A 344 6.62 17.21 3.80
N LEU A 345 5.55 17.40 4.56
CA LEU A 345 5.02 16.39 5.47
C LEU A 345 3.61 16.02 5.03
N ASN A 346 3.43 14.80 4.57
CA ASN A 346 2.14 14.22 4.20
C ASN A 346 1.91 12.90 4.93
N ASN A 347 0.65 12.51 5.01
CA ASN A 347 0.21 11.22 5.54
C ASN A 347 0.47 10.09 4.52
N VAL A 348 0.49 8.84 4.99
CA VAL A 348 0.69 7.61 4.20
C VAL A 348 -0.26 7.52 3.00
N GLU A 349 -1.57 7.61 3.26
CA GLU A 349 -2.59 7.52 2.20
C GLU A 349 -2.45 8.65 1.17
N THR A 350 -2.00 9.83 1.59
CA THR A 350 -1.74 10.94 0.67
C THR A 350 -0.67 10.59 -0.35
N TYR A 351 0.46 10.02 0.10
CA TYR A 351 1.52 9.59 -0.82
C TYR A 351 1.09 8.43 -1.70
N ALA A 352 0.33 7.46 -1.18
CA ALA A 352 -0.16 6.32 -1.95
C ALA A 352 -1.12 6.68 -3.10
N ASN A 353 -1.72 7.88 -3.09
CA ASN A 353 -2.51 8.40 -4.21
C ASN A 353 -1.65 8.94 -5.36
N VAL A 354 -0.44 9.41 -5.07
CA VAL A 354 0.42 10.14 -6.02
C VAL A 354 0.74 9.34 -7.29
N PRO A 355 1.20 8.07 -7.21
CA PRO A 355 1.54 7.30 -8.40
C PRO A 355 0.37 7.21 -9.38
N LYS A 356 -0.84 6.96 -8.88
CA LYS A 356 -2.02 6.81 -9.74
C LYS A 356 -2.41 8.14 -10.42
N ILE A 357 -2.27 9.25 -9.71
CA ILE A 357 -2.51 10.58 -10.28
C ILE A 357 -1.53 10.88 -11.41
N ILE A 358 -0.25 10.59 -11.23
CA ILE A 358 0.77 10.81 -12.26
C ILE A 358 0.53 9.94 -13.50
N LEU A 359 0.10 8.68 -13.31
CA LEU A 359 -0.17 7.77 -14.43
C LEU A 359 -1.45 8.11 -15.18
N GLN A 360 -2.55 8.30 -14.47
CA GLN A 360 -3.89 8.47 -15.05
C GLN A 360 -4.23 9.92 -15.37
N GLY A 361 -3.51 10.86 -14.75
CA GLY A 361 -3.74 12.29 -14.91
C GLY A 361 -4.66 12.91 -13.86
N ALA A 362 -4.46 14.21 -13.65
CA ALA A 362 -5.22 15.00 -12.68
C ALA A 362 -6.72 15.02 -13.00
N ASP A 363 -7.09 15.13 -14.27
CA ASP A 363 -8.49 15.19 -14.70
C ASP A 363 -9.24 13.91 -14.34
N TRP A 364 -8.60 12.73 -14.52
CA TRP A 364 -9.17 11.47 -14.09
C TRP A 364 -9.44 11.44 -12.58
N PHE A 365 -8.47 11.83 -11.75
CA PHE A 365 -8.63 11.84 -10.31
C PHE A 365 -9.73 12.81 -9.85
N HIS A 366 -9.86 13.93 -10.55
CA HIS A 366 -10.87 14.96 -10.26
C HIS A 366 -12.30 14.50 -10.58
N THR A 367 -12.48 13.48 -11.43
CA THR A 367 -13.82 12.89 -11.70
C THR A 367 -14.34 12.02 -10.56
N ILE A 368 -13.48 11.64 -9.61
CA ILE A 368 -13.83 10.77 -8.48
C ILE A 368 -14.04 11.64 -7.25
N GLY A 369 -15.10 11.38 -6.50
CA GLY A 369 -15.41 12.13 -5.27
C GLY A 369 -16.24 13.36 -5.53
N THR A 370 -15.92 14.48 -4.87
CA THR A 370 -16.65 15.75 -5.01
C THR A 370 -15.76 16.84 -5.61
N GLU A 371 -16.37 17.87 -6.21
CA GLU A 371 -15.65 19.03 -6.76
C GLU A 371 -14.66 19.65 -5.75
N GLY A 372 -15.08 19.83 -4.50
CA GLY A 372 -14.24 20.43 -3.46
C GLY A 372 -13.28 19.46 -2.77
N SER A 373 -13.43 18.14 -2.97
CA SER A 373 -12.61 17.09 -2.39
C SER A 373 -12.56 15.87 -3.31
N PRO A 374 -11.72 15.92 -4.36
CA PRO A 374 -11.58 14.80 -5.31
C PRO A 374 -10.92 13.56 -4.71
N GLY A 375 -11.10 12.43 -5.42
CA GLY A 375 -10.51 11.14 -5.12
C GLY A 375 -11.29 10.35 -4.08
N THR A 376 -10.60 9.41 -3.46
CA THR A 376 -11.14 8.47 -2.48
C THR A 376 -10.64 8.75 -1.06
N LYS A 377 -11.22 8.07 -0.09
CA LYS A 377 -10.75 8.00 1.29
C LYS A 377 -10.87 6.57 1.82
N THR A 378 -9.80 6.12 2.46
CA THR A 378 -9.80 4.85 3.19
C THR A 378 -10.37 5.03 4.60
N PHE A 379 -11.17 4.07 5.05
CA PHE A 379 -11.73 4.07 6.41
C PHE A 379 -11.50 2.72 7.09
N SER A 380 -11.11 2.78 8.35
CA SER A 380 -11.20 1.66 9.28
C SER A 380 -12.57 1.65 9.90
N LEU A 381 -13.32 0.58 9.70
CA LEU A 381 -14.64 0.39 10.29
C LEU A 381 -14.51 -0.51 11.51
N THR A 382 -14.81 0.03 12.69
CA THR A 382 -14.71 -0.67 13.98
C THR A 382 -15.80 -0.22 14.95
N GLY A 383 -16.02 -0.99 15.99
CA GLY A 383 -16.98 -0.66 17.04
C GLY A 383 -18.36 -1.29 16.82
N SER A 384 -19.44 -0.59 17.18
CA SER A 384 -20.81 -1.10 17.12
C SER A 384 -21.41 -1.01 15.72
N ILE A 385 -20.84 -1.75 14.78
CA ILE A 385 -21.27 -1.85 13.38
C ILE A 385 -21.36 -3.31 12.97
N GLU A 386 -22.13 -3.61 11.92
CA GLU A 386 -22.34 -4.98 11.44
C GLU A 386 -21.09 -5.56 10.78
N ASN A 387 -20.38 -4.77 9.99
CA ASN A 387 -19.22 -5.21 9.23
C ASN A 387 -17.95 -4.45 9.64
N THR A 388 -17.05 -5.12 10.33
CA THR A 388 -15.73 -4.58 10.69
C THR A 388 -14.71 -4.84 9.59
N GLY A 389 -14.01 -3.80 9.15
CA GLY A 389 -13.01 -3.96 8.10
C GLY A 389 -12.41 -2.67 7.59
N LEU A 390 -11.75 -2.80 6.44
CA LEU A 390 -11.08 -1.72 5.74
C LEU A 390 -11.79 -1.45 4.42
N ILE A 391 -12.23 -0.22 4.20
CA ILE A 391 -12.90 0.18 2.96
C ILE A 391 -12.21 1.39 2.33
N GLU A 392 -12.41 1.54 1.02
CA GLU A 392 -12.07 2.75 0.30
C GLU A 392 -13.25 3.18 -0.57
N VAL A 393 -13.71 4.41 -0.35
CA VAL A 393 -14.89 4.95 -1.03
C VAL A 393 -14.61 6.35 -1.60
N PRO A 394 -15.33 6.79 -2.64
CA PRO A 394 -15.23 8.17 -3.15
C PRO A 394 -15.53 9.18 -2.05
N MET A 395 -14.78 10.28 -2.04
CA MET A 395 -15.10 11.43 -1.18
C MET A 395 -16.53 11.89 -1.45
N GLY A 396 -17.27 12.20 -0.36
CA GLY A 396 -18.69 12.55 -0.44
C GLY A 396 -19.67 11.40 -0.22
N THR A 397 -19.17 10.16 -0.14
CA THR A 397 -19.98 9.01 0.31
C THR A 397 -20.53 9.30 1.71
N SER A 398 -21.83 9.10 1.92
CA SER A 398 -22.46 9.43 3.19
C SER A 398 -22.07 8.44 4.29
N LEU A 399 -21.91 8.92 5.53
CA LEU A 399 -21.70 8.03 6.68
C LEU A 399 -22.82 7.01 6.84
N ARG A 400 -24.06 7.36 6.48
CA ARG A 400 -25.18 6.41 6.49
C ARG A 400 -24.90 5.22 5.56
N HIS A 401 -24.43 5.46 4.35
CA HIS A 401 -24.09 4.38 3.38
C HIS A 401 -22.90 3.54 3.84
N ILE A 402 -21.97 4.12 4.60
CA ILE A 402 -20.80 3.40 5.12
C ILE A 402 -21.19 2.50 6.31
N ILE A 403 -22.14 2.94 7.15
CA ILE A 403 -22.47 2.29 8.42
C ILE A 403 -23.63 1.30 8.26
N TYR A 404 -24.64 1.62 7.42
CA TYR A 404 -25.87 0.87 7.20
C TYR A 404 -25.99 0.38 5.75
#